data_c745270dad4334fe8e1f499ef6256b3f
#
_entry.id   c745270dad4334fe8e1f499ef6256b3f
#
_cell.length_a   1.000
_cell.length_b   1.000
_cell.length_c   1.000
_cell.angle_alpha   90.00
_cell.angle_beta   90.00
_cell.angle_gamma   90.00
#
_symmetry.space_group_name_H-M   'P 1'
#
loop_
_entity.id
_entity.type
_entity.pdbx_description
1 polymer ?
#
loop_
_entity_poly.entity_id
_entity_poly.type
_entity_poly.pdbx_seq_one_letter_code
_entity_poly.pdbx_strand_id
1 'polypeptide(L)'
;MSESYELAAERRERVGKGSARALRRENKIPAVIYGDKKDPLSIALPYKDVHLKATTPGFLTTIATIDVDGEKIQVLPKDFQVDVVKDFTMHVDFLRVGKNTQVTVAIPVHFINEEQSPGLHPTASEDENGDPIVPGVLNVVRHEVEVVCAATSIPDALELDLAGAEMGASLHISSVKLPKGVEPTITDRDFTIATIAAADSLASQSDDEEVTETEVIEQNVDTVEGEESATEEAGTDRPDQD
;
A
#
# COMPACT_ATOMS: atom_id res chain seq x y z
N MET A 1 22.79 -4.69 -5.18
CA MET A 1 23.30 -3.87 -4.06
C MET A 1 22.40 -2.68 -3.95
N SER A 2 21.52 -2.65 -2.95
CA SER A 2 20.62 -1.53 -2.70
C SER A 2 21.44 -0.27 -2.43
N GLU A 3 21.28 0.75 -3.27
CA GLU A 3 21.95 2.03 -3.12
C GLU A 3 21.40 2.74 -1.88
N SER A 4 22.20 2.84 -0.83
CA SER A 4 21.85 3.66 0.33
C SER A 4 21.84 5.13 -0.06
N TYR A 5 20.84 5.90 0.39
CA TYR A 5 20.76 7.34 0.14
C TYR A 5 20.83 8.13 1.46
N GLU A 6 21.31 9.37 1.36
CA GLU A 6 21.40 10.27 2.52
C GLU A 6 20.31 11.34 2.44
N LEU A 7 19.69 11.65 3.58
CA LEU A 7 18.70 12.71 3.74
C LEU A 7 19.11 13.62 4.90
N ALA A 8 19.08 14.94 4.69
CA ALA A 8 19.23 15.90 5.77
C ALA A 8 17.88 16.17 6.45
N ALA A 9 17.85 16.17 7.77
CA ALA A 9 16.65 16.38 8.56
C ALA A 9 16.89 17.38 9.70
N GLU A 10 15.84 18.10 10.05
CA GLU A 10 15.80 19.00 11.20
C GLU A 10 14.98 18.36 12.32
N ARG A 11 15.43 18.46 13.57
CA ARG A 11 14.66 18.00 14.71
C ARG A 11 13.46 18.89 14.98
N ARG A 12 12.31 18.28 15.32
CA ARG A 12 11.08 19.00 15.65
C ARG A 12 10.79 18.93 17.14
N GLU A 13 10.59 20.09 17.75
CA GLU A 13 10.15 20.18 19.14
C GLU A 13 8.62 20.19 19.25
N ARG A 14 7.94 20.80 18.25
CA ARG A 14 6.47 20.94 18.26
C ARG A 14 5.83 19.87 17.40
N VAL A 15 4.98 19.06 18.02
CA VAL A 15 4.20 18.00 17.38
C VAL A 15 2.73 18.39 17.39
N GLY A 16 1.96 17.94 16.38
CA GLY A 16 0.51 18.13 16.30
C GLY A 16 0.04 18.65 14.94
N LYS A 17 -1.29 18.70 14.75
CA LYS A 17 -1.95 19.01 13.48
C LYS A 17 -1.57 20.38 12.91
N GLY A 18 -1.46 21.39 13.76
CA GLY A 18 -1.14 22.76 13.34
C GLY A 18 0.30 22.89 12.84
N SER A 19 1.27 22.33 13.60
CA SER A 19 2.69 22.36 13.22
C SER A 19 2.97 21.53 11.96
N ALA A 20 2.34 20.36 11.81
CA ALA A 20 2.46 19.55 10.60
C ALA A 20 1.94 20.27 9.34
N ARG A 21 0.81 21.01 9.47
CA ARG A 21 0.29 21.83 8.37
C ARG A 21 1.19 23.02 8.02
N ALA A 22 1.83 23.63 9.02
CA ALA A 22 2.78 24.72 8.80
C ALA A 22 4.01 24.22 8.00
N LEU A 23 4.62 23.11 8.43
CA LEU A 23 5.77 22.50 7.74
C LEU A 23 5.46 22.16 6.26
N ARG A 24 4.29 21.58 5.99
CA ARG A 24 3.91 21.28 4.60
C ARG A 24 3.75 22.51 3.72
N ARG A 25 3.36 23.68 4.30
CA ARG A 25 3.36 24.96 3.57
C ARG A 25 4.77 25.49 3.30
N GLU A 26 5.74 25.10 4.14
CA GLU A 26 7.16 25.41 3.99
C GLU A 26 7.90 24.40 3.11
N ASN A 27 7.17 23.51 2.41
CA ASN A 27 7.73 22.41 1.62
C ASN A 27 8.61 21.46 2.44
N LYS A 28 8.20 21.17 3.68
CA LYS A 28 8.83 20.18 4.54
C LYS A 28 7.82 19.08 4.88
N ILE A 29 8.30 17.84 4.94
CA ILE A 29 7.50 16.66 5.32
C ILE A 29 7.78 16.33 6.77
N PRO A 30 6.75 16.24 7.62
CA PRO A 30 6.90 15.68 8.95
C PRO A 30 7.18 14.17 8.85
N ALA A 31 8.14 13.69 9.63
CA ALA A 31 8.46 12.28 9.73
C ALA A 31 8.81 11.90 11.18
N VAL A 32 8.81 10.59 11.46
CA VAL A 32 9.14 10.05 12.77
C VAL A 32 10.14 8.90 12.60
N ILE A 33 11.20 8.93 13.41
CA ILE A 33 12.16 7.82 13.51
C ILE A 33 11.92 7.10 14.83
N TYR A 34 11.60 5.81 14.79
CA TYR A 34 11.37 4.98 15.98
C TYR A 34 12.13 3.65 15.90
N GLY A 35 12.13 2.88 16.97
CA GLY A 35 12.81 1.58 17.05
C GLY A 35 14.10 1.62 17.87
N ASP A 36 14.80 0.46 17.93
CA ASP A 36 16.03 0.27 18.71
C ASP A 36 15.87 0.59 20.20
N LYS A 37 14.65 0.41 20.75
CA LYS A 37 14.31 0.70 22.17
C LYS A 37 14.67 2.13 22.62
N LYS A 38 14.83 3.05 21.68
CA LYS A 38 15.06 4.49 21.92
C LYS A 38 13.77 5.26 21.73
N ASP A 39 13.69 6.43 22.35
CA ASP A 39 12.54 7.32 22.20
C ASP A 39 12.32 7.71 20.74
N PRO A 40 11.03 7.84 20.31
CA PRO A 40 10.71 8.30 18.99
C PRO A 40 11.24 9.72 18.76
N LEU A 41 11.90 9.92 17.63
CA LEU A 41 12.44 11.21 17.22
C LEU A 41 11.59 11.81 16.11
N SER A 42 10.93 12.95 16.40
CA SER A 42 10.17 13.67 15.40
C SER A 42 11.09 14.58 14.59
N ILE A 43 11.03 14.47 13.26
CA ILE A 43 11.89 15.19 12.32
C ILE A 43 11.07 15.88 11.23
N ALA A 44 11.70 16.83 10.55
CA ALA A 44 11.20 17.45 9.34
C ALA A 44 12.21 17.26 8.21
N LEU A 45 11.75 16.81 7.06
CA LEU A 45 12.55 16.52 5.88
C LEU A 45 12.18 17.47 4.74
N PRO A 46 13.12 17.83 3.83
CA PRO A 46 12.80 18.56 2.61
C PRO A 46 11.85 17.74 1.72
N TYR A 47 10.75 18.36 1.28
CA TYR A 47 9.74 17.69 0.44
C TYR A 47 10.34 17.08 -0.83
N LYS A 48 11.13 17.88 -1.55
CA LYS A 48 11.64 17.49 -2.87
C LYS A 48 12.47 16.21 -2.85
N ASP A 49 13.35 16.08 -1.86
CA ASP A 49 14.28 14.96 -1.77
C ASP A 49 13.55 13.68 -1.36
N VAL A 50 12.61 13.79 -0.42
CA VAL A 50 11.82 12.65 0.06
C VAL A 50 10.81 12.20 -0.98
N HIS A 51 10.08 13.13 -1.60
CA HIS A 51 9.06 12.80 -2.59
C HIS A 51 9.67 12.10 -3.81
N LEU A 52 10.83 12.57 -4.30
CA LEU A 52 11.55 11.93 -5.40
C LEU A 52 11.94 10.48 -5.06
N LYS A 53 12.37 10.23 -3.83
CA LYS A 53 12.72 8.88 -3.37
C LYS A 53 11.48 8.02 -3.12
N ALA A 54 10.44 8.58 -2.51
CA ALA A 54 9.19 7.87 -2.23
C ALA A 54 8.44 7.41 -3.49
N THR A 55 8.62 8.13 -4.60
CA THR A 55 8.05 7.78 -5.92
C THR A 55 8.89 6.74 -6.67
N THR A 56 10.14 6.50 -6.23
CA THR A 56 11.02 5.51 -6.87
C THR A 56 10.69 4.11 -6.32
N PRO A 57 10.56 3.09 -7.18
CA PRO A 57 10.42 1.70 -6.75
C PRO A 57 11.54 1.30 -5.79
N GLY A 58 11.22 0.49 -4.77
CA GLY A 58 12.20 0.05 -3.79
C GLY A 58 12.47 1.05 -2.64
N PHE A 59 11.68 2.10 -2.51
CA PHE A 59 11.82 3.04 -1.38
C PHE A 59 11.70 2.35 -0.02
N LEU A 60 10.73 1.45 0.15
CA LEU A 60 10.49 0.73 1.40
C LEU A 60 11.52 -0.39 1.67
N THR A 61 12.27 -0.81 0.67
CA THR A 61 13.28 -1.87 0.78
C THR A 61 14.71 -1.33 0.93
N THR A 62 14.91 -0.03 0.71
CA THR A 62 16.24 0.61 0.70
C THR A 62 16.55 1.28 2.03
N ILE A 63 17.74 1.01 2.58
CA ILE A 63 18.23 1.67 3.80
C ILE A 63 18.63 3.11 3.50
N ALA A 64 18.11 4.03 4.29
CA ALA A 64 18.49 5.44 4.26
C ALA A 64 19.39 5.81 5.44
N THR A 65 20.27 6.78 5.24
CA THR A 65 21.00 7.44 6.32
C THR A 65 20.42 8.84 6.49
N ILE A 66 19.81 9.11 7.65
CA ILE A 66 19.27 10.44 7.97
C ILE A 66 20.26 11.18 8.86
N ASP A 67 20.68 12.35 8.42
CA ASP A 67 21.48 13.28 9.20
C ASP A 67 20.53 14.23 9.95
N VAL A 68 20.49 14.08 11.26
CA VAL A 68 19.68 14.94 12.16
C VAL A 68 20.64 15.76 13.00
N ASP A 69 20.76 17.04 12.70
CA ASP A 69 21.61 17.98 13.44
C ASP A 69 23.08 17.51 13.61
N GLY A 70 23.61 16.75 12.61
CA GLY A 70 24.97 16.21 12.60
C GLY A 70 25.08 14.78 13.15
N GLU A 71 23.99 14.16 13.59
CA GLU A 71 23.93 12.75 13.98
C GLU A 71 23.39 11.91 12.80
N LYS A 72 24.20 11.00 12.28
CA LYS A 72 23.82 10.09 11.21
C LYS A 72 23.15 8.84 11.78
N ILE A 73 21.89 8.65 11.42
CA ILE A 73 21.07 7.52 11.88
C ILE A 73 20.70 6.66 10.65
N GLN A 74 21.00 5.36 10.73
CA GLN A 74 20.55 4.40 9.72
C GLN A 74 19.10 4.02 9.99
N VAL A 75 18.27 4.14 8.96
CA VAL A 75 16.84 3.89 9.03
C VAL A 75 16.34 3.16 7.79
N LEU A 76 15.23 2.45 7.96
CA LEU A 76 14.45 1.87 6.87
C LEU A 76 13.09 2.58 6.83
N PRO A 77 12.65 3.10 5.69
CA PRO A 77 11.28 3.58 5.56
C PRO A 77 10.30 2.41 5.79
N LYS A 78 9.34 2.59 6.68
CA LYS A 78 8.35 1.54 6.99
C LYS A 78 7.01 1.81 6.31
N ASP A 79 6.61 3.07 6.32
CA ASP A 79 5.35 3.51 5.73
C ASP A 79 5.45 4.97 5.27
N PHE A 80 4.66 5.34 4.28
CA PHE A 80 4.53 6.72 3.85
C PHE A 80 3.10 7.02 3.42
N GLN A 81 2.65 8.21 3.77
CA GLN A 81 1.31 8.69 3.45
C GLN A 81 1.38 9.70 2.32
N VAL A 82 0.52 9.52 1.32
CA VAL A 82 0.39 10.41 0.16
C VAL A 82 -1.02 11.00 0.12
N ASP A 83 -1.12 12.27 -0.23
CA ASP A 83 -2.39 12.90 -0.61
C ASP A 83 -2.69 12.50 -2.06
N VAL A 84 -3.65 11.61 -2.24
CA VAL A 84 -3.98 10.99 -3.55
C VAL A 84 -4.43 12.02 -4.60
N VAL A 85 -5.01 13.16 -4.17
CA VAL A 85 -5.50 14.19 -5.08
C VAL A 85 -4.37 15.09 -5.60
N LYS A 86 -3.38 15.36 -4.74
CA LYS A 86 -2.27 16.29 -5.03
C LYS A 86 -0.98 15.57 -5.33
N ASP A 87 -0.96 14.26 -5.20
CA ASP A 87 0.25 13.42 -5.25
C ASP A 87 1.37 13.97 -4.35
N PHE A 88 0.99 14.36 -3.13
CA PHE A 88 1.90 15.00 -2.18
C PHE A 88 2.22 14.08 -1.01
N THR A 89 3.49 13.76 -0.79
CA THR A 89 3.92 12.97 0.37
C THR A 89 3.67 13.75 1.65
N MET A 90 2.78 13.25 2.50
CA MET A 90 2.33 13.92 3.72
C MET A 90 3.12 13.54 4.96
N HIS A 91 3.51 12.28 5.08
CA HIS A 91 4.21 11.73 6.24
C HIS A 91 5.09 10.56 5.83
N VAL A 92 6.18 10.35 6.53
CA VAL A 92 7.02 9.16 6.37
C VAL A 92 7.41 8.64 7.74
N ASP A 93 7.29 7.33 7.91
CA ASP A 93 7.67 6.60 9.11
C ASP A 93 8.96 5.83 8.87
N PHE A 94 9.95 6.05 9.73
CA PHE A 94 11.25 5.41 9.64
C PHE A 94 11.52 4.51 10.84
N LEU A 95 11.96 3.30 10.57
CA LEU A 95 12.42 2.35 11.56
C LEU A 95 13.94 2.43 11.68
N ARG A 96 14.49 2.64 12.91
CA ARG A 96 15.93 2.56 13.14
C ARG A 96 16.43 1.14 12.88
N VAL A 97 17.52 1.06 12.16
CA VAL A 97 18.10 -0.21 11.75
C VAL A 97 19.49 -0.37 12.35
N GLY A 98 19.66 -1.44 13.12
CA GLY A 98 20.96 -1.90 13.61
C GLY A 98 21.50 -3.06 12.77
N LYS A 99 22.76 -3.42 12.96
CA LYS A 99 23.43 -4.50 12.20
C LYS A 99 22.75 -5.86 12.28
N ASN A 100 22.04 -6.16 13.38
CA ASN A 100 21.38 -7.45 13.62
C ASN A 100 19.86 -7.32 13.75
N THR A 101 19.28 -6.24 13.26
CA THR A 101 17.83 -6.02 13.34
C THR A 101 17.14 -6.84 12.27
N GLN A 102 16.21 -7.70 12.66
CA GLN A 102 15.26 -8.31 11.75
C GLN A 102 14.13 -7.33 11.46
N VAL A 103 13.76 -7.22 10.22
CA VAL A 103 12.70 -6.33 9.74
C VAL A 103 11.70 -7.11 8.92
N THR A 104 10.44 -6.73 9.05
CA THR A 104 9.38 -7.21 8.17
C THR A 104 9.16 -6.17 7.09
N VAL A 105 9.35 -6.55 5.84
CA VAL A 105 9.25 -5.67 4.68
C VAL A 105 8.35 -6.30 3.63
N ALA A 106 7.51 -5.49 2.99
CA ALA A 106 6.76 -5.88 1.80
C ALA A 106 7.68 -5.72 0.58
N ILE A 107 7.92 -6.81 -0.14
CA ILE A 107 8.81 -6.84 -1.30
C ILE A 107 7.98 -7.11 -2.54
N PRO A 108 8.15 -6.31 -3.62
CA PRO A 108 7.43 -6.52 -4.87
C PRO A 108 7.86 -7.83 -5.54
N VAL A 109 6.89 -8.48 -6.19
CA VAL A 109 7.11 -9.70 -6.97
C VAL A 109 7.25 -9.32 -8.44
N HIS A 110 8.35 -9.72 -9.06
CA HIS A 110 8.59 -9.59 -10.50
C HIS A 110 8.35 -10.93 -11.18
N PHE A 111 7.52 -10.92 -12.20
CA PHE A 111 7.23 -12.06 -13.03
C PHE A 111 8.25 -12.11 -14.17
N ILE A 112 8.90 -13.27 -14.34
CA ILE A 112 9.91 -13.48 -15.37
C ILE A 112 9.49 -14.61 -16.31
N ASN A 113 10.03 -14.61 -17.56
CA ASN A 113 9.77 -15.64 -18.57
C ASN A 113 8.30 -15.78 -18.99
N GLU A 114 7.55 -14.67 -19.04
CA GLU A 114 6.15 -14.65 -19.50
C GLU A 114 6.00 -15.25 -20.91
N GLU A 115 6.94 -14.95 -21.80
CA GLU A 115 6.95 -15.45 -23.19
C GLU A 115 7.10 -16.98 -23.29
N GLN A 116 7.63 -17.63 -22.25
CA GLN A 116 7.85 -19.09 -22.20
C GLN A 116 6.70 -19.83 -21.52
N SER A 117 5.65 -19.10 -21.12
CA SER A 117 4.45 -19.68 -20.53
C SER A 117 3.47 -20.09 -21.62
N PRO A 118 3.19 -21.38 -21.81
CA PRO A 118 2.18 -21.85 -22.78
C PRO A 118 0.75 -21.38 -22.43
N GLY A 119 0.50 -21.06 -21.15
CA GLY A 119 -0.77 -20.52 -20.72
C GLY A 119 -1.01 -19.07 -21.12
N LEU A 120 0.06 -18.24 -21.19
CA LEU A 120 -0.02 -16.83 -21.59
C LEU A 120 0.22 -16.65 -23.10
N HIS A 121 1.15 -17.41 -23.66
CA HIS A 121 1.55 -17.38 -25.06
C HIS A 121 1.47 -18.79 -25.67
N PRO A 122 0.26 -19.26 -26.04
CA PRO A 122 0.12 -20.58 -26.67
C PRO A 122 0.88 -20.63 -28.00
N THR A 123 1.69 -21.66 -28.16
CA THR A 123 2.49 -21.85 -29.39
C THR A 123 1.64 -22.31 -30.56
N ALA A 124 0.51 -22.99 -30.30
CA ALA A 124 -0.47 -23.40 -31.29
C ALA A 124 -1.62 -22.41 -31.37
N SER A 125 -2.15 -22.18 -32.57
CA SER A 125 -3.31 -21.31 -32.77
C SER A 125 -4.65 -22.06 -32.61
N GLU A 126 -4.63 -23.37 -32.68
CA GLU A 126 -5.81 -24.26 -32.62
C GLU A 126 -5.49 -25.48 -31.73
N ASP A 127 -6.49 -25.95 -31.00
CA ASP A 127 -6.42 -27.15 -30.19
C ASP A 127 -6.57 -28.44 -31.08
N GLU A 128 -6.54 -29.62 -30.46
CA GLU A 128 -6.72 -30.91 -31.15
C GLU A 128 -8.09 -31.04 -31.84
N ASN A 129 -9.06 -30.21 -31.46
CA ASN A 129 -10.42 -30.19 -32.03
C ASN A 129 -10.58 -29.14 -33.14
N GLY A 130 -9.56 -28.30 -33.37
CA GLY A 130 -9.59 -27.20 -34.33
C GLY A 130 -10.22 -25.92 -33.82
N ASP A 131 -10.41 -25.82 -32.48
CA ASP A 131 -10.89 -24.60 -31.87
C ASP A 131 -9.72 -23.64 -31.60
N PRO A 132 -9.91 -22.30 -31.75
CA PRO A 132 -8.84 -21.34 -31.52
C PRO A 132 -8.43 -21.31 -30.05
N ILE A 133 -7.16 -21.50 -29.77
CA ILE A 133 -6.62 -21.39 -28.41
C ILE A 133 -6.52 -19.91 -28.03
N VAL A 134 -7.33 -19.48 -27.08
CA VAL A 134 -7.29 -18.12 -26.53
C VAL A 134 -6.17 -18.03 -25.49
N PRO A 135 -5.25 -17.04 -25.59
CA PRO A 135 -4.22 -16.84 -24.58
C PRO A 135 -4.85 -16.53 -23.24
N GLY A 136 -4.28 -17.09 -22.19
CA GLY A 136 -4.67 -16.78 -20.81
C GLY A 136 -4.22 -15.37 -20.40
N VAL A 137 -4.80 -14.89 -19.32
CA VAL A 137 -4.44 -13.62 -18.67
C VAL A 137 -3.81 -13.92 -17.31
N LEU A 138 -2.68 -13.27 -17.04
CA LEU A 138 -2.05 -13.34 -15.73
C LEU A 138 -2.86 -12.48 -14.75
N ASN A 139 -3.55 -13.14 -13.83
CA ASN A 139 -4.25 -12.49 -12.72
C ASN A 139 -3.34 -12.44 -11.50
N VAL A 140 -2.84 -11.26 -11.16
CA VAL A 140 -1.97 -11.06 -10.00
C VAL A 140 -2.80 -10.82 -8.76
N VAL A 141 -2.82 -11.80 -7.85
CA VAL A 141 -3.54 -11.73 -6.57
C VAL A 141 -2.76 -10.90 -5.55
N ARG A 142 -1.42 -10.98 -5.58
CA ARG A 142 -0.53 -10.24 -4.69
C ARG A 142 0.64 -9.66 -5.46
N HIS A 143 0.74 -8.34 -5.46
CA HIS A 143 1.85 -7.61 -6.06
C HIS A 143 3.08 -7.58 -5.15
N GLU A 144 2.87 -7.71 -3.84
CA GLU A 144 3.90 -7.64 -2.80
C GLU A 144 3.75 -8.81 -1.82
N VAL A 145 4.88 -9.28 -1.31
CA VAL A 145 4.94 -10.33 -0.29
C VAL A 145 5.68 -9.80 0.93
N GLU A 146 5.04 -9.92 2.10
CA GLU A 146 5.69 -9.60 3.37
C GLU A 146 6.66 -10.70 3.77
N VAL A 147 7.91 -10.30 3.97
CA VAL A 147 8.99 -11.19 4.40
C VAL A 147 9.73 -10.64 5.62
N VAL A 148 10.26 -11.55 6.40
CA VAL A 148 11.16 -11.26 7.51
C VAL A 148 12.58 -11.52 7.03
N CYS A 149 13.43 -10.50 7.10
CA CYS A 149 14.83 -10.60 6.70
C CYS A 149 15.75 -9.77 7.61
N ALA A 150 17.04 -10.02 7.52
CA ALA A 150 18.01 -9.13 8.14
C ALA A 150 18.05 -7.80 7.38
N ALA A 151 18.07 -6.70 8.11
CA ALA A 151 18.07 -5.37 7.49
C ALA A 151 19.24 -5.12 6.52
N THR A 152 20.35 -5.83 6.69
CA THR A 152 21.51 -5.73 5.79
C THR A 152 21.38 -6.50 4.48
N SER A 153 20.35 -7.34 4.34
CA SER A 153 20.16 -8.23 3.18
C SER A 153 18.72 -8.24 2.67
N ILE A 154 18.14 -7.04 2.53
CA ILE A 154 16.81 -6.88 1.95
C ILE A 154 16.94 -7.02 0.44
N PRO A 155 16.21 -7.95 -0.23
CA PRO A 155 16.19 -8.03 -1.68
C PRO A 155 15.33 -6.90 -2.29
N ASP A 156 15.71 -6.44 -3.47
CA ASP A 156 14.99 -5.36 -4.16
C ASP A 156 13.65 -5.86 -4.74
N ALA A 157 13.60 -7.13 -5.17
CA ALA A 157 12.40 -7.80 -5.68
C ALA A 157 12.49 -9.32 -5.47
N LEU A 158 11.35 -9.98 -5.50
CA LEU A 158 11.23 -11.45 -5.54
C LEU A 158 10.92 -11.88 -6.97
N GLU A 159 11.65 -12.86 -7.48
CA GLU A 159 11.44 -13.37 -8.83
C GLU A 159 10.53 -14.60 -8.81
N LEU A 160 9.45 -14.55 -9.58
CA LEU A 160 8.56 -15.67 -9.85
C LEU A 160 8.67 -16.06 -11.33
N ASP A 161 9.08 -17.30 -11.58
CA ASP A 161 9.29 -17.83 -12.92
C ASP A 161 7.97 -18.40 -13.46
N LEU A 162 7.55 -17.89 -14.62
CA LEU A 162 6.34 -18.32 -15.34
C LEU A 162 6.62 -19.37 -16.42
N ALA A 163 7.88 -19.78 -16.60
CA ALA A 163 8.24 -20.74 -17.63
C ALA A 163 7.50 -22.08 -17.43
N GLY A 164 6.80 -22.52 -18.47
CA GLY A 164 6.04 -23.78 -18.44
C GLY A 164 4.71 -23.72 -17.65
N ALA A 165 4.29 -22.56 -17.20
CA ALA A 165 2.99 -22.41 -16.54
C ALA A 165 1.85 -22.52 -17.58
N GLU A 166 0.93 -23.44 -17.36
CA GLU A 166 -0.21 -23.73 -18.23
C GLU A 166 -1.42 -22.86 -17.85
N MET A 167 -2.43 -22.86 -18.73
CA MET A 167 -3.72 -22.21 -18.44
C MET A 167 -4.39 -22.89 -17.22
N GLY A 168 -4.91 -22.09 -16.28
CA GLY A 168 -5.46 -22.56 -15.02
C GLY A 168 -4.43 -22.81 -13.92
N ALA A 169 -3.13 -22.61 -14.18
CA ALA A 169 -2.10 -22.77 -13.17
C ALA A 169 -2.20 -21.70 -12.08
N SER A 170 -2.06 -22.13 -10.83
CA SER A 170 -1.95 -21.25 -9.65
C SER A 170 -0.51 -21.26 -9.16
N LEU A 171 0.05 -20.06 -9.04
CA LEU A 171 1.43 -19.84 -8.63
C LEU A 171 1.46 -19.42 -7.16
N HIS A 172 2.10 -20.23 -6.33
CA HIS A 172 2.16 -20.06 -4.88
C HIS A 172 3.52 -19.53 -4.43
N ILE A 173 3.62 -19.15 -3.14
CA ILE A 173 4.89 -18.66 -2.56
C ILE A 173 6.00 -19.70 -2.63
N SER A 174 5.67 -20.99 -2.61
CA SER A 174 6.64 -22.10 -2.79
C SER A 174 7.37 -22.08 -4.12
N SER A 175 6.77 -21.48 -5.16
CA SER A 175 7.36 -21.33 -6.50
C SER A 175 8.34 -20.15 -6.60
N VAL A 176 8.37 -19.27 -5.60
CA VAL A 176 9.24 -18.08 -5.59
C VAL A 176 10.64 -18.45 -5.13
N LYS A 177 11.66 -17.95 -5.83
CA LYS A 177 13.05 -18.11 -5.43
C LYS A 177 13.39 -17.13 -4.32
N LEU A 178 13.28 -17.58 -3.05
CA LEU A 178 13.65 -16.77 -1.90
C LEU A 178 15.17 -16.75 -1.70
N PRO A 179 15.80 -15.59 -1.51
CA PRO A 179 17.22 -15.49 -1.14
C PRO A 179 17.49 -16.08 0.25
N LYS A 180 18.75 -16.40 0.53
CA LYS A 180 19.13 -16.94 1.84
C LYS A 180 18.87 -15.91 2.97
N GLY A 181 18.16 -16.35 4.01
CA GLY A 181 17.85 -15.51 5.17
C GLY A 181 16.62 -14.64 5.01
N VAL A 182 15.80 -14.90 3.99
CA VAL A 182 14.50 -14.29 3.78
C VAL A 182 13.42 -15.34 4.00
N GLU A 183 12.52 -15.09 4.92
CA GLU A 183 11.40 -15.97 5.26
C GLU A 183 10.08 -15.24 5.09
N PRO A 184 9.05 -15.84 4.48
CA PRO A 184 7.74 -15.21 4.38
C PRO A 184 7.12 -15.07 5.78
N THR A 185 6.42 -13.98 6.04
CA THR A 185 5.72 -13.76 7.32
C THR A 185 4.64 -14.81 7.54
N ILE A 186 3.96 -15.23 6.47
CA ILE A 186 2.93 -16.26 6.51
C ILE A 186 3.57 -17.60 6.14
N THR A 187 3.79 -18.44 7.14
CA THR A 187 4.34 -19.80 6.98
C THR A 187 3.30 -20.90 7.11
N ASP A 188 2.11 -20.57 7.65
CA ASP A 188 1.07 -21.54 7.99
C ASP A 188 0.36 -22.13 6.74
N ARG A 189 0.45 -21.42 5.62
CA ARG A 189 -0.21 -21.81 4.36
C ARG A 189 0.61 -21.37 3.16
N ASP A 190 0.53 -22.16 2.10
CA ASP A 190 1.06 -21.81 0.78
C ASP A 190 0.04 -20.93 0.05
N PHE A 191 0.21 -19.61 0.13
CA PHE A 191 -0.73 -18.67 -0.46
C PHE A 191 -0.42 -18.42 -1.93
N THR A 192 -1.47 -18.15 -2.70
CA THR A 192 -1.37 -17.84 -4.13
C THR A 192 -0.89 -16.42 -4.35
N ILE A 193 0.04 -16.24 -5.26
CA ILE A 193 0.58 -14.95 -5.71
C ILE A 193 -0.07 -14.52 -7.01
N ALA A 194 -0.16 -15.43 -7.98
CA ALA A 194 -0.77 -15.18 -9.27
C ALA A 194 -1.47 -16.43 -9.81
N THR A 195 -2.41 -16.25 -10.72
CA THR A 195 -3.09 -17.33 -11.44
C THR A 195 -3.14 -16.98 -12.92
N ILE A 196 -3.07 -18.00 -13.78
CA ILE A 196 -3.28 -17.85 -15.21
C ILE A 196 -4.72 -18.30 -15.48
N ALA A 197 -5.59 -17.35 -15.86
CA ALA A 197 -6.99 -17.61 -16.12
C ALA A 197 -7.33 -17.42 -17.61
N ALA A 198 -8.33 -18.14 -18.12
CA ALA A 198 -8.87 -17.86 -19.43
C ALA A 198 -9.57 -16.49 -19.44
N ALA A 199 -9.47 -15.74 -20.53
CA ALA A 199 -10.07 -14.41 -20.63
C ALA A 199 -11.59 -14.42 -20.37
N ASP A 200 -12.30 -15.46 -20.78
CA ASP A 200 -13.73 -15.63 -20.58
C ASP A 200 -14.13 -15.86 -19.12
N SER A 201 -13.26 -16.48 -18.31
CA SER A 201 -13.53 -16.75 -16.89
C SER A 201 -13.46 -15.50 -16.02
N LEU A 202 -12.74 -14.48 -16.46
CA LEU A 202 -12.65 -13.20 -15.75
C LEU A 202 -13.88 -12.32 -16.02
N ALA A 203 -14.48 -12.41 -17.20
CA ALA A 203 -15.71 -11.69 -17.52
C ALA A 203 -16.91 -12.20 -16.70
N SER A 204 -16.97 -13.51 -16.43
CA SER A 204 -18.05 -14.10 -15.61
C SER A 204 -17.91 -13.86 -14.11
N GLN A 205 -16.72 -13.59 -13.60
CA GLN A 205 -16.51 -13.25 -12.18
C GLN A 205 -16.85 -11.78 -11.85
N SER A 206 -16.80 -10.88 -12.83
CA SER A 206 -17.21 -9.49 -12.62
C SER A 206 -18.72 -9.28 -12.61
N ASP A 207 -19.50 -10.22 -13.17
CA ASP A 207 -20.98 -10.16 -13.19
C ASP A 207 -21.62 -10.77 -11.90
N ASP A 208 -20.91 -11.62 -11.17
CA ASP A 208 -21.44 -12.24 -9.95
C ASP A 208 -21.25 -11.39 -8.68
N GLU A 209 -20.47 -10.32 -8.70
CA GLU A 209 -20.32 -9.39 -7.56
C GLU A 209 -21.34 -8.24 -7.53
N GLU A 210 -22.18 -8.08 -8.55
CA GLU A 210 -23.10 -6.93 -8.68
C GLU A 210 -24.56 -7.22 -8.27
N VAL A 211 -24.88 -8.37 -7.67
CA VAL A 211 -26.23 -8.65 -7.18
C VAL A 211 -26.23 -9.05 -5.69
N THR A 212 -25.84 -8.15 -4.82
CA THR A 212 -26.43 -8.09 -3.49
C THR A 212 -27.47 -6.97 -3.50
N GLU A 213 -28.71 -7.35 -3.79
CA GLU A 213 -29.88 -6.52 -3.60
C GLU A 213 -29.85 -5.91 -2.20
N THR A 214 -29.72 -4.62 -2.16
CA THR A 214 -30.01 -3.83 -0.95
C THR A 214 -31.51 -3.92 -0.74
N GLU A 215 -31.97 -4.71 0.23
CA GLU A 215 -33.34 -4.69 0.71
C GLU A 215 -33.67 -3.27 1.13
N VAL A 216 -34.51 -2.63 0.32
CA VAL A 216 -35.15 -1.36 0.65
C VAL A 216 -36.15 -1.66 1.78
N ILE A 217 -35.81 -1.29 3.00
CA ILE A 217 -36.77 -1.23 4.11
C ILE A 217 -37.74 -0.11 3.79
N GLU A 218 -38.91 -0.46 3.29
CA GLU A 218 -40.08 0.43 3.25
C GLU A 218 -40.49 0.77 4.70
N GLN A 219 -40.13 1.95 5.14
CA GLN A 219 -40.74 2.54 6.33
C GLN A 219 -42.13 3.02 5.96
N ASN A 220 -43.14 2.32 6.41
CA ASN A 220 -44.54 2.74 6.49
C ASN A 220 -44.61 4.06 7.29
N VAL A 221 -44.95 5.11 6.60
CA VAL A 221 -45.37 6.37 7.23
C VAL A 221 -46.89 6.25 7.44
N ASP A 222 -47.29 5.90 8.67
CA ASP A 222 -48.64 6.06 9.12
C ASP A 222 -48.99 7.52 9.30
N THR A 223 -49.85 8.01 8.42
CA THR A 223 -50.59 9.26 8.51
C THR A 223 -51.50 9.25 9.73
N VAL A 224 -51.30 10.14 10.64
CA VAL A 224 -52.32 10.51 11.62
C VAL A 224 -52.68 11.98 11.39
N GLU A 225 -53.89 12.16 10.85
CA GLU A 225 -54.65 13.42 10.79
C GLU A 225 -55.16 13.83 12.17
N GLY A 226 -55.30 15.16 12.34
CA GLY A 226 -56.20 15.83 13.30
C GLY A 226 -55.45 16.43 14.50
N GLU A 227 -55.57 17.64 14.85
CA GLU A 227 -56.65 18.62 14.90
C GLU A 227 -56.08 19.97 15.37
N GLU A 228 -56.68 21.00 14.92
CA GLU A 228 -56.55 22.41 15.25
C GLU A 228 -56.55 22.71 16.76
N SER A 229 -55.80 23.72 17.18
CA SER A 229 -56.44 24.89 17.84
C SER A 229 -55.44 26.01 18.07
N ALA A 230 -55.92 27.19 17.71
CA ALA A 230 -55.42 28.52 17.85
C ALA A 230 -55.19 28.96 19.31
N THR A 231 -54.33 29.92 19.49
CA THR A 231 -54.51 31.24 20.14
C THR A 231 -53.15 31.82 20.50
N GLU A 232 -52.83 32.90 19.87
CA GLU A 232 -52.86 34.29 20.33
C GLU A 232 -51.76 34.69 21.32
N GLU A 233 -51.04 35.60 20.84
CA GLU A 233 -50.69 36.97 21.27
C GLU A 233 -49.49 37.20 22.21
N ALA A 234 -48.70 38.09 21.70
CA ALA A 234 -48.28 39.39 22.22
C ALA A 234 -47.10 39.42 23.19
N GLY A 235 -46.23 40.30 22.80
CA GLY A 235 -45.65 41.24 23.72
C GLY A 235 -44.16 41.42 23.69
N THR A 236 -43.76 42.33 22.84
CA THR A 236 -42.87 43.48 23.12
C THR A 236 -42.06 43.41 24.44
N ASP A 237 -40.75 43.54 24.38
CA ASP A 237 -40.13 44.84 24.73
C ASP A 237 -38.58 44.70 24.70
N ARG A 238 -37.94 45.63 24.06
CA ARG A 238 -36.60 46.10 24.36
C ARG A 238 -36.74 47.19 25.44
N PRO A 239 -35.77 47.51 26.29
CA PRO A 239 -34.63 48.29 25.84
C PRO A 239 -33.28 48.05 26.56
N ASP A 240 -32.25 48.47 25.87
CA ASP A 240 -31.04 49.23 26.16
C ASP A 240 -30.45 49.35 27.57
N GLN A 241 -29.09 49.44 27.54
CA GLN A 241 -28.14 50.17 28.42
C GLN A 241 -27.65 49.39 29.66
N ASP A 242 -26.38 49.06 29.71
CA ASP A 242 -25.14 49.83 29.96
C ASP A 242 -23.91 48.98 29.70
#